data_0fafcc8c52d6b02bdea1a88fd92f75dc
#
_entry.id   0fafcc8c52d6b02bdea1a88fd92f75dc
#
_cell.length_a   1.000
_cell.length_b   1.000
_cell.length_c   1.000
_cell.angle_alpha   90.00
_cell.angle_beta   90.00
_cell.angle_gamma   90.00
#
_symmetry.space_group_name_H-M   'P 1'
#
loop_
_entity.id
_entity.type
_entity.pdbx_description
1 polymer ?
#
loop_
_entity_poly.entity_id
_entity_poly.type
_entity_poly.pdbx_seq_one_letter_code
_entity_poly.pdbx_strand_id
1 'polypeptide(L)'
;MAKVFPRNSLTQVDCQEERRAREAKRNKTAAATKVQALIRGHLARCRHRKQARNELVEAQKRIQNLKSPPDLKDLRLCCVLVLHGGEGGSWCCGLLVKHREILLPAIAQDSDWCFLMCRLLGRATHILSTADSNASLAPPLRWALVIHVTTALITIILLLKTPIEKV
;
A
#
# COMPACT_ATOMS: atom_id res chain seq x y z
N MET A 1 -55.80 -24.83 -54.28
CA MET A 1 -54.44 -24.25 -54.52
C MET A 1 -54.14 -23.28 -53.40
N ALA A 2 -53.28 -23.67 -52.45
CA ALA A 2 -52.89 -22.81 -51.33
C ALA A 2 -51.73 -21.89 -51.79
N LYS A 3 -51.90 -20.56 -51.67
CA LYS A 3 -50.87 -19.58 -51.95
C LYS A 3 -49.88 -19.62 -50.79
N VAL A 4 -48.70 -20.18 -51.01
CA VAL A 4 -47.57 -20.09 -50.08
C VAL A 4 -46.99 -18.65 -50.21
N PHE A 5 -47.22 -17.83 -49.19
CA PHE A 5 -46.56 -16.51 -49.08
C PHE A 5 -45.09 -16.71 -48.71
N PRO A 6 -44.13 -16.13 -49.45
CA PRO A 6 -42.72 -16.19 -49.08
C PRO A 6 -42.57 -15.49 -47.71
N ARG A 7 -42.16 -16.20 -46.64
CA ARG A 7 -41.75 -15.59 -45.36
C ARG A 7 -40.56 -14.72 -45.68
N ASN A 8 -40.76 -13.43 -45.43
CA ASN A 8 -39.74 -12.39 -45.66
C ASN A 8 -38.44 -12.71 -44.90
N SER A 9 -37.45 -13.22 -45.66
CA SER A 9 -36.08 -13.42 -45.15
C SER A 9 -35.43 -12.10 -44.67
N LEU A 10 -35.89 -10.97 -45.18
CA LEU A 10 -35.47 -9.61 -44.77
C LEU A 10 -35.76 -9.33 -43.26
N THR A 11 -36.93 -9.75 -42.75
CA THR A 11 -37.27 -9.48 -41.31
C THR A 11 -36.41 -10.25 -40.35
N GLN A 12 -35.82 -11.37 -40.75
CA GLN A 12 -34.96 -12.19 -39.87
C GLN A 12 -33.54 -11.62 -39.77
N VAL A 13 -33.05 -11.00 -40.86
CA VAL A 13 -31.75 -10.31 -40.87
C VAL A 13 -31.82 -9.04 -40.02
N ASP A 14 -32.87 -8.24 -40.16
CA ASP A 14 -33.07 -7.02 -39.37
C ASP A 14 -33.12 -7.31 -37.86
N CYS A 15 -33.80 -8.37 -37.45
CA CYS A 15 -33.83 -8.81 -36.05
C CYS A 15 -32.46 -9.23 -35.51
N GLN A 16 -31.61 -9.85 -36.34
CA GLN A 16 -30.26 -10.22 -35.92
C GLN A 16 -29.35 -9.01 -35.80
N GLU A 17 -29.44 -8.06 -36.67
CA GLU A 17 -28.67 -6.81 -36.62
C GLU A 17 -29.04 -5.99 -35.38
N GLU A 18 -30.33 -5.85 -35.08
CA GLU A 18 -30.75 -5.19 -33.85
C GLU A 18 -30.21 -5.88 -32.55
N ARG A 19 -30.24 -7.22 -32.52
CA ARG A 19 -29.68 -7.99 -31.39
C ARG A 19 -28.18 -7.71 -31.24
N ARG A 20 -27.42 -7.76 -32.32
CA ARG A 20 -25.96 -7.44 -32.31
C ARG A 20 -25.71 -5.99 -31.88
N ALA A 21 -26.50 -5.04 -32.34
CA ALA A 21 -26.39 -3.65 -31.94
C ALA A 21 -26.67 -3.45 -30.42
N ARG A 22 -27.71 -4.12 -29.89
CA ARG A 22 -28.03 -4.09 -28.47
C ARG A 22 -26.91 -4.74 -27.62
N GLU A 23 -26.35 -5.84 -28.07
CA GLU A 23 -25.24 -6.53 -27.40
C GLU A 23 -23.97 -5.69 -27.43
N ALA A 24 -23.61 -5.10 -28.55
CA ALA A 24 -22.50 -4.18 -28.68
C ALA A 24 -22.64 -2.96 -27.74
N LYS A 25 -23.84 -2.39 -27.62
CA LYS A 25 -24.13 -1.31 -26.69
C LYS A 25 -23.99 -1.75 -25.22
N ARG A 26 -24.47 -2.95 -24.85
CA ARG A 26 -24.30 -3.53 -23.52
C ARG A 26 -22.81 -3.73 -23.18
N ASN A 27 -22.05 -4.28 -24.12
CA ASN A 27 -20.62 -4.52 -23.96
C ASN A 27 -19.83 -3.21 -23.79
N LYS A 28 -20.15 -2.17 -24.56
CA LYS A 28 -19.56 -0.83 -24.40
C LYS A 28 -19.87 -0.22 -23.03
N THR A 29 -21.13 -0.30 -22.58
CA THR A 29 -21.52 0.22 -21.25
C THR A 29 -20.85 -0.57 -20.11
N ALA A 30 -20.77 -1.89 -20.20
CA ALA A 30 -20.08 -2.71 -19.22
C ALA A 30 -18.58 -2.39 -19.15
N ALA A 31 -17.93 -2.23 -20.31
CA ALA A 31 -16.52 -1.82 -20.37
C ALA A 31 -16.30 -0.43 -19.77
N ALA A 32 -17.14 0.54 -20.11
CA ALA A 32 -17.07 1.89 -19.53
C ALA A 32 -17.24 1.89 -18.00
N THR A 33 -18.17 1.09 -17.48
CA THR A 33 -18.39 0.94 -16.04
C THR A 33 -17.15 0.36 -15.33
N LYS A 34 -16.52 -0.66 -15.93
CA LYS A 34 -15.27 -1.24 -15.40
C LYS A 34 -14.13 -0.21 -15.35
N VAL A 35 -13.94 0.54 -16.44
CA VAL A 35 -12.92 1.59 -16.50
C VAL A 35 -13.19 2.68 -15.46
N GLN A 36 -14.44 3.14 -15.33
CA GLN A 36 -14.80 4.12 -14.30
C GLN A 36 -14.52 3.61 -12.89
N ALA A 37 -14.83 2.34 -12.59
CA ALA A 37 -14.56 1.74 -11.30
C ALA A 37 -13.05 1.70 -10.99
N LEU A 38 -12.21 1.35 -11.98
CA LEU A 38 -10.76 1.35 -11.86
C LEU A 38 -10.21 2.76 -11.58
N ILE A 39 -10.69 3.76 -12.33
CA ILE A 39 -10.28 5.17 -12.15
C ILE A 39 -10.68 5.67 -10.76
N ARG A 40 -11.93 5.44 -10.34
CA ARG A 40 -12.41 5.84 -9.00
C ARG A 40 -11.58 5.18 -7.89
N GLY A 41 -11.29 3.89 -8.03
CA GLY A 41 -10.43 3.15 -7.09
C GLY A 41 -9.01 3.70 -7.05
N HIS A 42 -8.44 4.05 -8.19
CA HIS A 42 -7.11 4.67 -8.26
C HIS A 42 -7.09 6.05 -7.57
N LEU A 43 -8.05 6.91 -7.88
CA LEU A 43 -8.16 8.25 -7.29
C LEU A 43 -8.38 8.18 -5.77
N ALA A 44 -9.20 7.24 -5.28
CA ALA A 44 -9.38 7.01 -3.85
C ALA A 44 -8.07 6.63 -3.17
N ARG A 45 -7.31 5.69 -3.75
CA ARG A 45 -5.98 5.30 -3.22
C ARG A 45 -4.99 6.46 -3.23
N CYS A 46 -4.98 7.28 -4.27
CA CYS A 46 -4.11 8.47 -4.33
C CYS A 46 -4.46 9.49 -3.24
N ARG A 47 -5.75 9.76 -3.01
CA ARG A 47 -6.21 10.64 -1.93
C ARG A 47 -5.81 10.11 -0.55
N HIS A 48 -6.01 8.82 -0.31
CA HIS A 48 -5.63 8.16 0.94
C HIS A 48 -4.13 8.26 1.22
N ARG A 49 -3.30 8.01 0.19
CA ARG A 49 -1.84 8.16 0.31
C ARG A 49 -1.44 9.60 0.64
N LYS A 50 -2.03 10.57 -0.04
CA LYS A 50 -1.75 12.00 0.21
C LYS A 50 -2.13 12.38 1.64
N GLN A 51 -3.29 11.94 2.11
CA GLN A 51 -3.75 12.19 3.47
C GLN A 51 -2.79 11.56 4.49
N ALA A 52 -2.41 10.27 4.33
CA ALA A 52 -1.48 9.60 5.22
C ALA A 52 -0.10 10.30 5.28
N ARG A 53 0.39 10.86 4.16
CA ARG A 53 1.62 11.65 4.15
C ARG A 53 1.50 12.94 4.97
N ASN A 54 0.41 13.67 4.81
CA ASN A 54 0.16 14.89 5.56
C ASN A 54 0.08 14.60 7.07
N GLU A 55 -0.66 13.56 7.45
CA GLU A 55 -0.77 13.11 8.85
C GLU A 55 0.58 12.67 9.41
N LEU A 56 1.43 12.01 8.60
CA LEU A 56 2.79 11.63 9.02
C LEU A 56 3.65 12.86 9.30
N VAL A 57 3.60 13.89 8.45
CA VAL A 57 4.33 15.14 8.67
C VAL A 57 3.90 15.81 9.98
N GLU A 58 2.60 15.82 10.27
CA GLU A 58 2.09 16.37 11.52
C GLU A 58 2.49 15.50 12.75
N ALA A 59 2.49 14.18 12.60
CA ALA A 59 2.98 13.27 13.64
C ALA A 59 4.48 13.46 13.89
N GLN A 60 5.28 13.65 12.83
CA GLN A 60 6.72 13.95 12.96
C GLN A 60 6.95 15.24 13.75
N LYS A 61 6.25 16.32 13.41
CA LYS A 61 6.36 17.59 14.14
C LYS A 61 5.97 17.43 15.62
N ARG A 62 4.89 16.71 15.90
CA ARG A 62 4.46 16.44 17.28
C ARG A 62 5.55 15.72 18.06
N ILE A 63 6.08 14.62 17.52
CA ILE A 63 7.10 13.80 18.19
C ILE A 63 8.40 14.58 18.40
N GLN A 64 8.81 15.43 17.44
CA GLN A 64 10.00 16.27 17.58
C GLN A 64 9.85 17.32 18.67
N ASN A 65 8.63 17.79 18.91
CA ASN A 65 8.34 18.79 19.92
C ASN A 65 8.02 18.20 21.31
N LEU A 66 7.92 16.86 21.42
CA LEU A 66 7.71 16.20 22.71
C LEU A 66 8.94 16.34 23.61
N LYS A 67 8.71 16.75 24.86
CA LYS A 67 9.74 16.78 25.91
C LYS A 67 9.98 15.39 26.53
N SER A 68 9.05 14.46 26.34
CA SER A 68 9.09 13.08 26.78
C SER A 68 9.22 12.12 25.60
N PRO A 69 9.70 10.89 25.79
CA PRO A 69 9.70 9.88 24.74
C PRO A 69 8.26 9.63 24.24
N PRO A 70 8.07 9.36 22.93
CA PRO A 70 6.76 9.04 22.36
C PRO A 70 6.21 7.76 22.98
N ASP A 71 4.90 7.68 23.13
CA ASP A 71 4.24 6.47 23.62
C ASP A 71 4.09 5.41 22.49
N LEU A 72 3.66 4.20 22.88
CA LEU A 72 3.44 3.11 21.92
C LEU A 72 2.37 3.42 20.88
N LYS A 73 1.39 4.27 21.21
CA LYS A 73 0.33 4.66 20.27
C LYS A 73 0.86 5.59 19.19
N ASP A 74 1.72 6.54 19.57
CA ASP A 74 2.38 7.43 18.63
C ASP A 74 3.31 6.66 17.68
N LEU A 75 4.09 5.72 18.21
CA LEU A 75 4.95 4.86 17.40
C LEU A 75 4.14 4.00 16.44
N ARG A 76 3.04 3.41 16.90
CA ARG A 76 2.13 2.60 16.06
C ARG A 76 1.51 3.44 14.95
N LEU A 77 1.03 4.63 15.28
CA LEU A 77 0.47 5.56 14.30
C LEU A 77 1.49 5.88 13.19
N CYS A 78 2.73 6.21 13.56
CA CYS A 78 3.79 6.48 12.57
C CYS A 78 4.04 5.28 11.66
N CYS A 79 4.10 4.07 12.19
CA CYS A 79 4.27 2.86 11.40
C CYS A 79 3.13 2.66 10.40
N VAL A 80 1.88 2.83 10.84
CA VAL A 80 0.68 2.70 9.99
C VAL A 80 0.68 3.77 8.90
N LEU A 81 0.98 5.02 9.22
CA LEU A 81 1.02 6.11 8.26
C LEU A 81 2.11 5.92 7.19
N VAL A 82 3.28 5.40 7.58
CA VAL A 82 4.36 5.04 6.64
C VAL A 82 3.91 3.93 5.70
N LEU A 83 3.23 2.91 6.20
CA LEU A 83 2.70 1.82 5.37
C LEU A 83 1.67 2.31 4.35
N HIS A 84 0.83 3.26 4.72
CA HIS A 84 -0.19 3.83 3.83
C HIS A 84 0.34 4.93 2.92
N GLY A 85 1.16 5.83 3.44
CA GLY A 85 1.68 7.01 2.73
C GLY A 85 2.76 6.71 1.70
N GLY A 86 3.57 5.71 1.96
CA GLY A 86 4.65 5.31 1.06
C GLY A 86 5.98 6.04 1.27
N GLU A 87 6.02 7.01 2.14
CA GLU A 87 7.18 7.86 2.43
C GLU A 87 7.49 7.86 3.93
N GLY A 88 8.67 8.37 4.31
CA GLY A 88 9.05 8.48 5.72
C GLY A 88 9.55 7.19 6.38
N GLY A 89 9.76 6.12 5.61
CA GLY A 89 10.20 4.83 6.14
C GLY A 89 11.51 4.90 6.89
N SER A 90 12.50 5.61 6.37
CA SER A 90 13.81 5.78 7.00
C SER A 90 13.70 6.48 8.37
N TRP A 91 12.94 7.56 8.43
CA TRP A 91 12.68 8.28 9.68
C TRP A 91 11.96 7.40 10.71
N CYS A 92 10.92 6.70 10.28
CA CYS A 92 10.16 5.78 11.14
C CYS A 92 11.06 4.68 11.70
N CYS A 93 11.88 4.05 10.87
CA CYS A 93 12.85 3.05 11.31
C CYS A 93 13.83 3.62 12.33
N GLY A 94 14.38 4.81 12.10
CA GLY A 94 15.23 5.50 13.05
C GLY A 94 14.55 5.77 14.39
N LEU A 95 13.27 6.17 14.36
CA LEU A 95 12.45 6.37 15.54
C LEU A 95 12.24 5.06 16.33
N LEU A 96 11.93 3.96 15.63
CA LEU A 96 11.75 2.64 16.26
C LEU A 96 13.03 2.14 16.92
N VAL A 97 14.18 2.30 16.24
CA VAL A 97 15.50 1.94 16.81
C VAL A 97 15.81 2.75 18.07
N LYS A 98 15.53 4.05 18.03
CA LYS A 98 15.75 4.96 19.18
C LYS A 98 14.91 4.55 20.39
N HIS A 99 13.70 4.05 20.17
CA HIS A 99 12.75 3.70 21.23
C HIS A 99 12.55 2.18 21.39
N ARG A 100 13.57 1.38 21.04
CA ARG A 100 13.52 -0.09 21.06
C ARG A 100 13.14 -0.67 22.44
N GLU A 101 13.57 -0.02 23.52
CA GLU A 101 13.31 -0.49 24.89
C GLU A 101 11.82 -0.55 25.23
N ILE A 102 11.04 0.40 24.70
CA ILE A 102 9.58 0.43 24.88
C ILE A 102 8.90 -0.54 23.91
N LEU A 103 9.47 -0.72 22.72
CA LEU A 103 8.89 -1.55 21.67
C LEU A 103 9.06 -3.04 21.90
N LEU A 104 10.20 -3.47 22.48
CA LEU A 104 10.50 -4.88 22.69
C LEU A 104 9.42 -5.63 23.48
N PRO A 105 9.00 -5.14 24.67
CA PRO A 105 7.95 -5.77 25.44
C PRO A 105 6.60 -5.77 24.67
N ALA A 106 6.31 -4.68 23.94
CA ALA A 106 5.07 -4.58 23.19
C ALA A 106 4.99 -5.58 22.03
N ILE A 107 6.08 -5.77 21.27
CA ILE A 107 6.15 -6.75 20.19
C ILE A 107 6.01 -8.17 20.72
N ALA A 108 6.56 -8.43 21.91
CA ALA A 108 6.48 -9.74 22.54
C ALA A 108 5.08 -10.10 23.04
N GLN A 109 4.27 -9.10 23.44
CA GLN A 109 2.97 -9.29 24.06
C GLN A 109 1.80 -9.09 23.09
N ASP A 110 1.98 -8.36 22.00
CA ASP A 110 0.92 -7.98 21.07
C ASP A 110 1.22 -8.47 19.65
N SER A 111 0.41 -9.43 19.18
CA SER A 111 0.50 -9.97 17.82
C SER A 111 0.33 -8.92 16.72
N ASP A 112 -0.42 -7.85 16.99
CA ASP A 112 -0.63 -6.75 16.04
C ASP A 112 0.66 -5.98 15.80
N TRP A 113 1.50 -5.82 16.85
CA TRP A 113 2.82 -5.22 16.71
C TRP A 113 3.76 -6.11 15.88
N CYS A 114 3.74 -7.41 16.11
CA CYS A 114 4.51 -8.37 15.31
C CYS A 114 4.10 -8.29 13.83
N PHE A 115 2.81 -8.30 13.54
CA PHE A 115 2.28 -8.16 12.18
C PHE A 115 2.68 -6.83 11.53
N LEU A 116 2.61 -5.73 12.27
CA LEU A 116 2.99 -4.41 11.79
C LEU A 116 4.48 -4.35 11.44
N MET A 117 5.35 -4.93 12.28
CA MET A 117 6.79 -5.03 12.03
C MET A 117 7.09 -5.87 10.79
N CYS A 118 6.45 -7.03 10.62
CA CYS A 118 6.59 -7.85 9.43
C CYS A 118 6.21 -7.09 8.15
N ARG A 119 5.15 -6.28 8.18
CA ARG A 119 4.76 -5.45 7.03
C ARG A 119 5.75 -4.33 6.73
N LEU A 120 6.29 -3.67 7.74
CA LEU A 120 7.34 -2.66 7.56
C LEU A 120 8.61 -3.28 6.98
N LEU A 121 8.98 -4.46 7.45
CA LEU A 121 10.09 -5.24 6.95
C LEU A 121 9.91 -5.59 5.48
N GLY A 122 8.77 -6.18 5.10
CA GLY A 122 8.46 -6.52 3.71
C GLY A 122 8.46 -5.29 2.80
N ARG A 123 8.03 -4.13 3.30
CA ARG A 123 8.13 -2.89 2.55
C ARG A 123 9.58 -2.41 2.40
N ALA A 124 10.37 -2.49 3.45
CA ALA A 124 11.77 -2.11 3.41
C ALA A 124 12.57 -2.96 2.41
N THR A 125 12.36 -4.28 2.40
CA THR A 125 12.97 -5.19 1.42
C THR A 125 12.52 -4.88 -0.01
N HIS A 126 11.25 -4.56 -0.22
CA HIS A 126 10.75 -4.14 -1.53
C HIS A 126 11.42 -2.84 -2.02
N ILE A 127 11.59 -1.85 -1.15
CA ILE A 127 12.28 -0.59 -1.50
C ILE A 127 13.74 -0.88 -1.87
N LEU A 128 14.43 -1.76 -1.16
CA LEU A 128 15.80 -2.16 -1.48
C LEU A 128 15.89 -2.84 -2.84
N SER A 129 15.01 -3.80 -3.12
CA SER A 129 15.01 -4.51 -4.40
C SER A 129 14.68 -3.60 -5.59
N THR A 130 13.84 -2.57 -5.40
CA THR A 130 13.50 -1.60 -6.45
C THR A 130 14.54 -0.48 -6.60
N ALA A 131 15.31 -0.17 -5.55
CA ALA A 131 16.38 0.83 -5.60
C ALA A 131 17.52 0.40 -6.54
N ASP A 132 17.79 -0.89 -6.65
CA ASP A 132 18.79 -1.42 -7.58
C ASP A 132 18.40 -1.25 -9.05
N SER A 133 17.10 -1.22 -9.34
CA SER A 133 16.59 -1.04 -10.71
C SER A 133 16.45 0.42 -11.13
N ASN A 134 16.44 1.39 -10.19
CA ASN A 134 16.29 2.81 -10.48
C ASN A 134 17.65 3.51 -10.56
N ALA A 135 18.22 3.59 -11.75
CA ALA A 135 19.49 4.27 -12.03
C ALA A 135 19.48 5.81 -11.79
N SER A 136 18.33 6.40 -11.42
CA SER A 136 18.16 7.85 -11.31
C SER A 136 18.55 8.47 -9.95
N LEU A 137 18.78 7.65 -8.90
CA LEU A 137 19.23 8.18 -7.61
C LEU A 137 20.77 8.30 -7.57
N ALA A 138 21.26 9.44 -7.08
CA ALA A 138 22.69 9.65 -6.87
C ALA A 138 23.29 8.55 -5.97
N PRO A 139 24.48 7.99 -6.30
CA PRO A 139 25.09 6.88 -5.56
C PRO A 139 25.13 7.04 -4.03
N PRO A 140 25.50 8.21 -3.44
CA PRO A 140 25.56 8.35 -2.00
C PRO A 140 24.19 8.25 -1.31
N LEU A 141 23.10 8.69 -1.96
CA LEU A 141 21.75 8.56 -1.43
C LEU A 141 21.25 7.10 -1.44
N ARG A 142 21.67 6.34 -2.45
CA ARG A 142 21.38 4.88 -2.51
C ARG A 142 22.02 4.14 -1.35
N TRP A 143 23.31 4.38 -1.09
CA TRP A 143 24.03 3.74 0.01
C TRP A 143 23.50 4.14 1.38
N ALA A 144 23.14 5.41 1.58
CA ALA A 144 22.52 5.86 2.81
C ALA A 144 21.18 5.16 3.06
N LEU A 145 20.34 5.02 2.03
CA LEU A 145 19.07 4.32 2.11
C LEU A 145 19.27 2.83 2.43
N VAL A 146 20.22 2.17 1.74
CA VAL A 146 20.56 0.76 1.98
C VAL A 146 21.05 0.56 3.41
N ILE A 147 21.96 1.39 3.90
CA ILE A 147 22.48 1.29 5.26
C ILE A 147 21.35 1.49 6.28
N HIS A 148 20.53 2.51 6.15
CA HIS A 148 19.42 2.75 7.07
C HIS A 148 18.41 1.60 7.09
N VAL A 149 18.05 1.08 5.93
CA VAL A 149 17.08 -0.03 5.83
C VAL A 149 17.66 -1.33 6.34
N THR A 150 18.93 -1.66 6.01
CA THR A 150 19.59 -2.86 6.53
C THR A 150 19.81 -2.79 8.04
N THR A 151 20.19 -1.64 8.57
CA THR A 151 20.32 -1.47 10.03
C THR A 151 18.98 -1.65 10.73
N ALA A 152 17.90 -1.08 10.20
CA ALA A 152 16.55 -1.28 10.72
C ALA A 152 16.12 -2.76 10.64
N LEU A 153 16.42 -3.44 9.53
CA LEU A 153 16.16 -4.86 9.32
C LEU A 153 16.88 -5.72 10.34
N ILE A 154 18.18 -5.52 10.49
CA ILE A 154 19.02 -6.26 11.45
C ILE A 154 18.47 -6.03 12.86
N THR A 155 18.14 -4.80 13.20
CA THR A 155 17.59 -4.48 14.52
C THR A 155 16.26 -5.18 14.75
N ILE A 156 15.33 -5.16 13.82
CA ILE A 156 14.04 -5.87 13.92
C ILE A 156 14.26 -7.38 14.03
N ILE A 157 15.18 -7.97 13.25
CA ILE A 157 15.49 -9.40 13.32
C ILE A 157 16.13 -9.76 14.67
N LEU A 158 17.02 -8.93 15.19
CA LEU A 158 17.62 -9.13 16.50
C LEU A 158 16.55 -9.02 17.60
N LEU A 159 15.64 -8.08 17.48
CA LEU A 159 14.50 -7.93 18.39
C LEU A 159 13.58 -9.15 18.40
N LEU A 160 13.37 -9.77 17.24
CA LEU A 160 12.54 -10.99 17.12
C LEU A 160 13.27 -12.25 17.59
N LYS A 161 14.61 -12.24 17.62
CA LYS A 161 15.44 -13.39 18.02
C LYS A 161 15.86 -13.41 19.48
N THR A 162 15.73 -12.29 20.21
CA THR A 162 16.05 -12.31 21.65
C THR A 162 15.02 -13.19 22.37
N PRO A 163 15.42 -14.34 22.94
CA PRO A 163 14.52 -15.12 23.77
C PRO A 163 14.06 -14.22 24.91
N ILE A 164 12.76 -14.17 25.12
CA ILE A 164 12.19 -13.54 26.30
C ILE A 164 12.59 -14.46 27.45
N GLU A 165 13.66 -14.12 28.14
CA GLU A 165 13.88 -14.71 29.46
C GLU A 165 12.65 -14.36 30.30
N LYS A 166 11.86 -15.39 30.57
CA LYS A 166 10.72 -15.29 31.48
C LYS A 166 11.27 -14.89 32.84
N VAL A 167 11.05 -13.62 33.18
CA VAL A 167 11.14 -13.16 34.59
C VAL A 167 9.88 -13.57 35.32
#